data_b8b6abcf45908593894750ea2039d350
#
_entry.id   b8b6abcf45908593894750ea2039d350
#
_cell.length_a   1.000
_cell.length_b   1.000
_cell.length_c   1.000
_cell.angle_alpha   90.00
_cell.angle_beta   90.00
_cell.angle_gamma   90.00
#
_symmetry.space_group_name_H-M   'P 1'
#
loop_
_entity.id
_entity.type
_entity.pdbx_description
1 polymer ?
#
loop_
_entity_poly.entity_id
_entity_poly.type
_entity_poly.pdbx_seq_one_letter_code
_entity_poly.pdbx_strand_id
1 'polypeptide(L)'
;MISSAEQAELICSLVNGKLPFSEKSRAALKELMAVKKTVNGAFYGKTGSGDDDSGKFNLGWFAGYVESNGRTYAFACVIKGNALTGMDTRRIVETILEKNGLL
;
A
#
# COMPACT_ATOMS: atom_id res chain seq x y z
N MET A 1 -3.06 -16.50 -4.16
CA MET A 1 -2.74 -15.11 -3.75
C MET A 1 -2.14 -14.36 -4.92
N ILE A 2 -2.56 -13.12 -5.15
CA ILE A 2 -1.99 -12.31 -6.22
C ILE A 2 -0.58 -11.87 -5.86
N SER A 3 0.26 -11.66 -6.87
CA SER A 3 1.64 -11.23 -6.67
C SER A 3 1.71 -9.75 -6.25
N SER A 4 2.86 -9.33 -5.74
CA SER A 4 3.10 -7.92 -5.42
C SER A 4 2.96 -7.03 -6.65
N ALA A 5 3.45 -7.49 -7.81
CA ALA A 5 3.32 -6.75 -9.06
C ALA A 5 1.85 -6.57 -9.47
N GLU A 6 1.04 -7.62 -9.34
CA GLU A 6 -0.39 -7.55 -9.64
C GLU A 6 -1.12 -6.61 -8.67
N GLN A 7 -0.76 -6.61 -7.40
CA GLN A 7 -1.31 -5.69 -6.42
C GLN A 7 -0.97 -4.23 -6.77
N ALA A 8 0.26 -3.96 -7.16
CA ALA A 8 0.68 -2.62 -7.56
C ALA A 8 -0.07 -2.16 -8.83
N GLU A 9 -0.26 -3.05 -9.80
CA GLU A 9 -1.04 -2.76 -11.01
C GLU A 9 -2.50 -2.44 -10.68
N LEU A 10 -3.10 -3.18 -9.77
CA LEU A 10 -4.46 -2.95 -9.33
C LEU A 10 -4.61 -1.56 -8.68
N ILE A 11 -3.68 -1.21 -7.80
CA ILE A 11 -3.67 0.11 -7.16
C ILE A 11 -3.48 1.21 -8.21
N CYS A 12 -2.60 1.01 -9.16
CA CYS A 12 -2.36 1.96 -10.24
C CYS A 12 -3.64 2.18 -11.06
N SER A 13 -4.37 1.12 -11.39
CA SER A 13 -5.65 1.20 -12.11
C SER A 13 -6.72 1.93 -11.30
N LEU A 14 -6.76 1.71 -10.00
CA LEU A 14 -7.68 2.39 -9.10
C LEU A 14 -7.42 3.90 -9.09
N VAL A 15 -6.16 4.30 -8.92
CA VAL A 15 -5.75 5.71 -8.86
C VAL A 15 -6.02 6.44 -10.17
N ASN A 16 -5.81 5.76 -11.30
CA ASN A 16 -6.01 6.33 -12.63
C ASN A 16 -7.47 6.26 -13.12
N GLY A 17 -8.39 5.80 -12.29
CA GLY A 17 -9.80 5.74 -12.63
C GLY A 17 -10.17 4.70 -13.67
N LYS A 18 -9.35 3.67 -13.84
CA LYS A 18 -9.58 2.60 -14.82
C LYS A 18 -10.52 1.50 -14.32
N LEU A 19 -10.79 1.47 -13.02
CA LEU A 19 -11.75 0.53 -12.45
C LEU A 19 -13.17 1.10 -12.49
N PRO A 20 -14.20 0.24 -12.53
CA PRO A 20 -15.58 0.69 -12.66
C PRO A 20 -16.20 1.22 -11.37
N PHE A 21 -15.48 2.08 -10.67
CA PHE A 21 -15.97 2.74 -9.46
C PHE A 21 -16.33 4.19 -9.75
N SER A 22 -17.39 4.68 -9.10
CA SER A 22 -17.75 6.08 -9.18
C SER A 22 -16.68 6.95 -8.50
N GLU A 23 -16.64 8.25 -8.83
CA GLU A 23 -15.73 9.19 -8.17
C GLU A 23 -15.97 9.26 -6.67
N LYS A 24 -17.24 9.17 -6.25
CA LYS A 24 -17.61 9.15 -4.84
C LYS A 24 -17.03 7.94 -4.13
N SER A 25 -17.11 6.75 -4.73
CA SER A 25 -16.56 5.53 -4.17
C SER A 25 -15.03 5.59 -4.11
N ARG A 26 -14.38 6.13 -5.13
CA ARG A 26 -12.93 6.32 -5.14
C ARG A 26 -12.47 7.29 -4.07
N ALA A 27 -13.19 8.40 -3.88
CA ALA A 27 -12.86 9.36 -2.84
C ALA A 27 -13.02 8.76 -1.44
N ALA A 28 -14.07 7.98 -1.22
CA ALA A 28 -14.30 7.29 0.04
C ALA A 28 -13.19 6.27 0.33
N LEU A 29 -12.79 5.50 -0.68
CA LEU A 29 -11.70 4.52 -0.56
C LEU A 29 -10.37 5.20 -0.25
N LYS A 30 -10.06 6.29 -0.92
CA LYS A 30 -8.86 7.09 -0.69
C LYS A 30 -8.80 7.57 0.76
N GLU A 31 -9.91 8.06 1.29
CA GLU A 31 -10.01 8.51 2.67
C GLU A 31 -9.75 7.37 3.66
N LEU A 32 -10.32 6.19 3.40
CA LEU A 32 -10.12 5.00 4.23
C LEU A 32 -8.69 4.49 4.19
N MET A 33 -7.98 4.69 3.08
CA MET A 33 -6.61 4.25 2.91
C MET A 33 -5.57 5.27 3.38
N ALA A 34 -5.98 6.46 3.76
CA ALA A 34 -5.06 7.52 4.17
C ALA A 34 -4.24 7.09 5.40
N VAL A 35 -2.92 7.18 5.28
CA VAL A 35 -1.98 6.78 6.32
C VAL A 35 -1.28 7.99 6.92
N LYS A 36 -0.68 8.83 6.08
CA LYS A 36 0.15 9.94 6.55
C LYS A 36 0.26 11.00 5.46
N LYS A 37 0.34 12.25 5.88
CA LYS A 37 0.59 13.38 4.98
C LYS A 37 1.75 14.19 5.52
N THR A 38 2.71 14.49 4.65
CA THR A 38 3.87 15.33 4.98
C THR A 38 3.98 16.48 4.00
N VAL A 39 4.96 17.35 4.20
CA VAL A 39 5.25 18.44 3.23
C VAL A 39 5.71 17.90 1.89
N ASN A 40 6.25 16.68 1.84
CA ASN A 40 6.76 16.06 0.63
C ASN A 40 5.71 15.24 -0.13
N GLY A 41 4.69 14.75 0.55
CA GLY A 41 3.70 13.92 -0.11
C GLY A 41 2.61 13.40 0.82
N ALA A 42 1.71 12.62 0.24
CA ALA A 42 0.64 11.96 0.95
C ALA A 42 0.70 10.45 0.67
N PHE A 43 0.54 9.66 1.71
CA PHE A 43 0.78 8.23 1.72
C PHE A 43 -0.52 7.49 2.02
N TYR A 44 -0.89 6.58 1.14
CA TYR A 44 -2.13 5.82 1.22
C TYR A 44 -1.84 4.34 1.07
N GLY A 45 -2.54 3.52 1.82
CA GLY A 45 -2.36 2.09 1.68
C GLY A 45 -3.21 1.27 2.62
N LYS A 46 -3.13 -0.05 2.43
CA LYS A 46 -3.84 -1.03 3.26
C LYS A 46 -2.89 -2.15 3.63
N THR A 47 -2.83 -2.40 4.92
CA THR A 47 -2.07 -3.52 5.48
C THR A 47 -2.87 -4.79 5.45
N GLY A 48 -2.18 -5.92 5.45
CA GLY A 48 -2.77 -7.23 5.65
C GLY A 48 -1.76 -8.18 6.24
N SER A 49 -2.26 -9.18 6.94
CA SER A 49 -1.44 -10.23 7.51
C SER A 49 -2.06 -11.56 7.11
N GLY A 50 -1.21 -12.53 6.85
CA GLY A 50 -1.66 -13.86 6.48
C GLY A 50 -0.79 -14.92 7.11
N ASP A 51 -1.23 -16.13 7.03
CA ASP A 51 -0.49 -17.28 7.47
C ASP A 51 -0.28 -18.24 6.31
N ASP A 52 0.75 -19.04 6.43
CA ASP A 52 0.96 -20.16 5.53
C ASP A 52 0.12 -21.35 5.99
N ASP A 53 0.39 -22.52 5.42
CA ASP A 53 -0.32 -23.75 5.76
C ASP A 53 -0.15 -24.20 7.22
N SER A 54 0.76 -23.56 7.98
CA SER A 54 0.96 -23.88 9.39
C SER A 54 0.00 -23.15 10.32
N GLY A 55 -0.77 -22.20 9.83
CA GLY A 55 -1.72 -21.42 10.62
C GLY A 55 -1.09 -20.34 11.50
N LYS A 56 0.15 -19.94 11.23
CA LYS A 56 0.86 -18.89 11.96
C LYS A 56 0.97 -17.64 11.11
N PHE A 57 0.87 -16.47 11.74
CA PHE A 57 1.10 -15.19 11.05
C PHE A 57 2.57 -15.08 10.67
N ASN A 58 2.89 -15.44 9.44
CA ASN A 58 4.24 -15.39 8.90
C ASN A 58 4.34 -14.59 7.61
N LEU A 59 3.27 -13.91 7.23
CA LEU A 59 3.21 -13.10 6.02
C LEU A 59 2.60 -11.75 6.35
N GLY A 60 3.35 -10.70 6.07
CA GLY A 60 2.84 -9.33 6.16
C GLY A 60 2.87 -8.68 4.79
N TRP A 61 1.84 -7.89 4.46
CA TRP A 61 1.83 -7.14 3.21
C TRP A 61 1.25 -5.75 3.41
N PHE A 62 1.67 -4.87 2.52
CA PHE A 62 1.19 -3.51 2.45
C PHE A 62 1.18 -3.06 0.99
N ALA A 63 0.03 -2.62 0.51
CA ALA A 63 -0.12 -2.14 -0.85
C ALA A 63 -0.82 -0.80 -0.85
N GLY A 64 -0.40 0.09 -1.74
CA GLY A 64 -0.99 1.41 -1.80
C GLY A 64 -0.28 2.32 -2.78
N TYR A 65 -0.29 3.59 -2.47
CA TYR A 65 0.34 4.59 -3.33
C TYR A 65 0.79 5.80 -2.51
N VAL A 66 1.73 6.55 -3.08
CA VAL A 66 2.19 7.83 -2.55
C VAL A 66 2.03 8.90 -3.62
N GLU A 67 1.47 10.03 -3.25
CA GLU A 67 1.37 11.21 -4.11
C GLU A 67 2.43 12.21 -3.66
N SER A 68 3.33 12.58 -4.56
CA SER A 68 4.42 13.51 -4.26
C SER A 68 4.79 14.31 -5.50
N ASN A 69 4.89 15.62 -5.37
CA ASN A 69 5.29 16.52 -6.45
C ASN A 69 4.44 16.36 -7.73
N GLY A 70 3.14 16.16 -7.60
CA GLY A 70 2.23 15.98 -8.73
C GLY A 70 2.31 14.62 -9.39
N ARG A 71 3.06 13.68 -8.82
CA ARG A 71 3.19 12.31 -9.31
C ARG A 71 2.61 11.32 -8.32
N THR A 72 2.14 10.20 -8.83
CA THR A 72 1.61 9.11 -8.02
C THR A 72 2.41 7.84 -8.29
N TYR A 73 2.91 7.24 -7.22
CA TYR A 73 3.68 6.00 -7.29
C TYR A 73 2.91 4.90 -6.57
N ALA A 74 2.52 3.87 -7.30
CA ALA A 74 1.89 2.68 -6.70
C ALA A 74 2.96 1.72 -6.23
N PHE A 75 2.69 1.03 -5.13
CA PHE A 75 3.63 0.04 -4.58
C PHE A 75 2.88 -1.14 -3.96
N ALA A 76 3.60 -2.24 -3.83
CA ALA A 76 3.17 -3.38 -3.04
C ALA A 76 4.42 -4.03 -2.42
N CYS A 77 4.33 -4.35 -1.15
CA CYS A 77 5.42 -4.96 -0.41
C CYS A 77 4.92 -6.16 0.37
N VAL A 78 5.65 -7.27 0.28
CA VAL A 78 5.34 -8.51 1.00
C VAL A 78 6.59 -8.97 1.70
N ILE A 79 6.48 -9.30 2.98
CA ILE A 79 7.58 -9.89 3.74
C ILE A 79 7.11 -11.19 4.40
N LYS A 80 8.01 -12.14 4.51
CA LYS A 80 7.80 -13.42 5.19
C LYS A 80 8.73 -13.53 6.38
N GLY A 81 8.23 -14.09 7.46
CA GLY A 81 9.01 -14.33 8.67
C GLY A 81 8.09 -14.67 9.82
N ASN A 82 8.68 -15.12 10.92
CA ASN A 82 7.90 -15.51 12.10
C ASN A 82 7.22 -14.29 12.74
N ALA A 83 5.91 -14.37 12.90
CA ALA A 83 5.10 -13.36 13.57
C ALA A 83 5.14 -11.97 12.90
N LEU A 84 5.40 -11.90 11.59
CA LEU A 84 5.36 -10.65 10.85
C LEU A 84 3.93 -10.25 10.52
N THR A 85 3.66 -8.96 10.55
CA THR A 85 2.34 -8.40 10.27
C THR A 85 2.40 -7.35 9.16
N GLY A 86 1.23 -6.92 8.70
CA GLY A 86 1.13 -5.82 7.74
C GLY A 86 1.71 -4.51 8.28
N MET A 87 1.67 -4.29 9.59
CA MET A 87 2.25 -3.09 10.19
C MET A 87 3.76 -3.06 10.08
N ASP A 88 4.41 -4.23 10.17
CA ASP A 88 5.86 -4.32 9.95
C ASP A 88 6.21 -3.96 8.52
N THR A 89 5.43 -4.46 7.56
CA THR A 89 5.60 -4.16 6.14
C THR A 89 5.38 -2.68 5.86
N ARG A 90 4.37 -2.07 6.49
CA ARG A 90 4.11 -0.64 6.37
C ARG A 90 5.30 0.19 6.81
N ARG A 91 5.94 -0.15 7.93
CA ARG A 91 7.12 0.57 8.43
C ARG A 91 8.28 0.52 7.44
N ILE A 92 8.49 -0.63 6.82
CA ILE A 92 9.53 -0.80 5.80
C ILE A 92 9.26 0.13 4.62
N VAL A 93 8.05 0.14 4.10
CA VAL A 93 7.65 0.99 2.98
C VAL A 93 7.81 2.47 3.34
N GLU A 94 7.33 2.88 4.50
CA GLU A 94 7.42 4.26 4.97
C GLU A 94 8.88 4.73 5.02
N THR A 95 9.77 3.90 5.56
CA THR A 95 11.20 4.19 5.62
C THR A 95 11.80 4.38 4.23
N ILE A 96 11.45 3.52 3.29
CA ILE A 96 11.94 3.61 1.91
C ILE A 96 11.45 4.90 1.26
N LEU A 97 10.19 5.26 1.43
CA LEU A 97 9.61 6.47 0.86
C LEU A 97 10.27 7.72 1.44
N GLU A 98 10.52 7.75 2.75
CA GLU A 98 11.19 8.86 3.41
C GLU A 98 12.62 9.04 2.90
N LYS A 99 13.37 7.94 2.74
CA LYS A 99 14.73 7.97 2.22
C LYS A 99 14.81 8.47 0.79
N ASN A 100 13.75 8.32 0.03
CA ASN A 100 13.69 8.78 -1.37
C ASN A 100 13.02 10.14 -1.54
N GLY A 101 12.74 10.84 -0.44
CA GLY A 101 12.16 12.18 -0.48
C GLY A 101 10.71 12.24 -0.91
N LEU A 102 10.00 11.12 -0.90
CA LEU A 102 8.60 11.04 -1.28
C LEU A 102 7.65 11.24 -0.10
N LEU A 103 8.19 11.16 1.09
CA LEU A 103 7.41 11.31 2.30
C LEU A 103 8.17 12.10 3.38
#